data_9e602d48721880ef99a8eac9873ad19b
#
_entry.id   9e602d48721880ef99a8eac9873ad19b
#
_cell.length_a   1.000
_cell.length_b   1.000
_cell.length_c   1.000
_cell.angle_alpha   90.00
_cell.angle_beta   90.00
_cell.angle_gamma   90.00
#
_symmetry.space_group_name_H-M   'P 1'
#
loop_
_entity.id
_entity.type
_entity.pdbx_description
1 polymer ?
#
loop_
_entity_poly.entity_id
_entity_poly.type
_entity_poly.pdbx_seq_one_letter_code
_entity_poly.pdbx_strand_id
1 'polypeptide(L)'
;MEKRVQDYTQEILDTIRSNSSPAVMGSRLEDYHENDLADVLPLLTVPERCKLYRILDTDMLSDIFEYAESDNVAEYLEEMDVKKAASILSKMETDALAEVLQKLDKAKKKLLIELLDPEVRHDIEMIASFDEDEIGSRMTTNCIIIREDLNVKQAMSSLIDQAAKNDNISTIFVVNAQQKFYGAIDLKNLIIARRDETLEDLTVTSYPYVYAEEPINECIEELKDYSEDSIPVLDNDNRLLGVIKSSNIIDLVDDEMGEDYAMFAGLTAEEDLKEPLKDSMKKRLPWLIILLGLGMLVSSVVGIFEQVVTTLPIIMTFQSLILDMAGNVGTQSLAVTIRVLMDESLTGKQKLQLVFKEMRIGFCNGLLLGVLSFAVIGLFIFLFKGKTMMFAFSVSACIGIALLLAMLISSAVGTCIPLFFKKIHIDPAVASGPLITTVNDLVAVVTFYGLSWLFLIEMLHLAG
;
A
#
# COMPACT_ATOMS: atom_id res chain seq x y z
N MET A 1 11.17 -18.46 23.33
CA MET A 1 10.72 -19.73 22.74
C MET A 1 10.29 -19.40 21.33
N GLU A 2 11.22 -19.48 20.37
CA GLU A 2 10.87 -19.40 18.95
C GLU A 2 9.99 -20.62 18.64
N LYS A 3 8.73 -20.39 18.29
CA LYS A 3 7.95 -21.39 17.57
C LYS A 3 8.65 -21.56 16.22
N ARG A 4 9.48 -22.57 16.07
CA ARG A 4 9.89 -23.02 14.75
C ARG A 4 8.62 -23.52 14.05
N VAL A 5 8.14 -22.76 13.09
CA VAL A 5 7.28 -23.30 12.02
C VAL A 5 8.15 -24.37 11.37
N GLN A 6 7.69 -25.61 11.31
CA GLN A 6 8.46 -26.70 10.72
C GLN A 6 8.50 -26.45 9.20
N ASP A 7 9.69 -26.26 8.67
CA ASP A 7 9.91 -26.07 7.23
C ASP A 7 9.87 -27.43 6.54
N TYR A 8 8.82 -27.66 5.76
CA TYR A 8 8.61 -28.91 5.02
C TYR A 8 9.22 -28.87 3.61
N THR A 9 9.81 -27.77 3.17
CA THR A 9 10.33 -27.59 1.80
C THR A 9 11.22 -28.74 1.34
N GLN A 10 12.20 -29.15 2.16
CA GLN A 10 13.12 -30.22 1.77
C GLN A 10 12.44 -31.58 1.71
N GLU A 11 11.50 -31.87 2.61
CA GLU A 11 10.75 -33.14 2.68
C GLU A 11 9.82 -33.28 1.47
N ILE A 12 9.16 -32.20 1.07
CA ILE A 12 8.32 -32.13 -0.13
C ILE A 12 9.18 -32.34 -1.39
N LEU A 13 10.31 -31.64 -1.51
CA LEU A 13 11.26 -31.81 -2.63
C LEU A 13 11.74 -33.27 -2.74
N ASP A 14 12.13 -33.88 -1.63
CA ASP A 14 12.59 -35.28 -1.60
C ASP A 14 11.46 -36.25 -1.97
N THR A 15 10.23 -35.97 -1.57
CA THR A 15 9.05 -36.74 -1.94
C THR A 15 8.81 -36.68 -3.45
N ILE A 16 8.85 -35.49 -4.06
CA ILE A 16 8.66 -35.29 -5.51
C ILE A 16 9.79 -35.95 -6.33
N ARG A 17 11.03 -35.88 -5.83
CA ARG A 17 12.21 -36.47 -6.47
C ARG A 17 12.36 -37.97 -6.24
N SER A 18 11.58 -38.54 -5.33
CA SER A 18 11.61 -39.97 -5.04
C SER A 18 11.15 -40.80 -6.24
N ASN A 19 11.57 -42.10 -6.23
CA ASN A 19 11.12 -43.10 -7.20
C ASN A 19 9.79 -43.77 -6.77
N SER A 20 8.99 -43.16 -5.95
CA SER A 20 7.68 -43.64 -5.49
C SER A 20 6.70 -43.74 -6.67
N SER A 21 5.72 -44.64 -6.59
CA SER A 21 4.65 -44.68 -7.57
C SER A 21 3.80 -43.40 -7.52
N PRO A 22 3.19 -42.97 -8.64
CA PRO A 22 2.35 -41.76 -8.67
C PRO A 22 1.28 -41.75 -7.58
N ALA A 23 0.60 -42.86 -7.32
CA ALA A 23 -0.44 -42.93 -6.29
C ALA A 23 0.11 -42.73 -4.85
N VAL A 24 1.29 -43.33 -4.55
CA VAL A 24 1.93 -43.16 -3.24
C VAL A 24 2.47 -41.72 -3.06
N MET A 25 2.96 -41.11 -4.15
CA MET A 25 3.44 -39.74 -4.14
C MET A 25 2.28 -38.75 -3.92
N GLY A 26 1.16 -38.90 -4.66
CA GLY A 26 -0.03 -38.09 -4.47
C GLY A 26 -0.52 -38.13 -3.04
N SER A 27 -0.77 -39.35 -2.50
CA SER A 27 -1.25 -39.51 -1.11
C SER A 27 -0.30 -38.93 -0.05
N ARG A 28 1.01 -38.86 -0.30
CA ARG A 28 1.95 -38.19 0.62
C ARG A 28 1.92 -36.68 0.49
N LEU A 29 1.66 -36.14 -0.70
CA LEU A 29 1.57 -34.70 -0.92
C LEU A 29 0.27 -34.13 -0.38
N GLU A 30 -0.82 -34.90 -0.34
CA GLU A 30 -2.08 -34.55 0.32
C GLU A 30 -1.96 -34.35 1.86
N ASP A 31 -0.87 -34.82 2.49
CA ASP A 31 -0.62 -34.62 3.92
C ASP A 31 -0.04 -33.22 4.24
N TYR A 32 0.41 -32.45 3.21
CA TYR A 32 0.95 -31.10 3.38
C TYR A 32 -0.10 -30.04 3.05
N HIS A 33 0.04 -28.87 3.68
CA HIS A 33 -0.78 -27.71 3.37
C HIS A 33 -0.46 -27.19 1.96
N GLU A 34 -1.47 -26.68 1.27
CA GLU A 34 -1.39 -26.20 -0.12
C GLU A 34 -0.36 -25.07 -0.24
N ASN A 35 -0.27 -24.18 0.77
CA ASN A 35 0.74 -23.11 0.83
C ASN A 35 2.18 -23.66 0.85
N ASP A 36 2.47 -24.73 1.63
CA ASP A 36 3.79 -25.35 1.64
C ASP A 36 4.16 -25.97 0.27
N LEU A 37 3.15 -26.47 -0.44
CA LEU A 37 3.32 -27.00 -1.80
C LEU A 37 3.52 -25.87 -2.82
N ALA A 38 2.84 -24.74 -2.67
CA ALA A 38 3.01 -23.55 -3.51
C ALA A 38 4.42 -22.99 -3.40
N ASP A 39 4.96 -22.87 -2.18
CA ASP A 39 6.32 -22.40 -1.91
C ASP A 39 7.42 -23.26 -2.55
N VAL A 40 7.13 -24.54 -2.79
CA VAL A 40 8.08 -25.48 -3.43
C VAL A 40 8.06 -25.37 -4.95
N LEU A 41 6.97 -24.97 -5.58
CA LEU A 41 6.84 -24.92 -7.06
C LEU A 41 7.96 -24.15 -7.76
N PRO A 42 8.40 -22.96 -7.29
CA PRO A 42 9.50 -22.21 -7.92
C PRO A 42 10.85 -22.93 -7.83
N LEU A 43 11.03 -23.83 -6.84
CA LEU A 43 12.26 -24.58 -6.61
C LEU A 43 12.36 -25.86 -7.48
N LEU A 44 11.27 -26.23 -8.16
CA LEU A 44 11.20 -27.39 -9.04
C LEU A 44 11.62 -27.02 -10.46
N THR A 45 12.24 -27.99 -11.13
CA THR A 45 12.46 -27.90 -12.58
C THR A 45 11.16 -28.16 -13.36
N VAL A 46 11.06 -27.64 -14.59
CA VAL A 46 9.87 -27.84 -15.46
C VAL A 46 9.46 -29.34 -15.55
N PRO A 47 10.38 -30.31 -15.75
CA PRO A 47 10.00 -31.74 -15.75
C PRO A 47 9.43 -32.23 -14.42
N GLU A 48 9.91 -31.72 -13.27
CA GLU A 48 9.41 -32.06 -11.95
C GLU A 48 7.99 -31.49 -11.75
N ARG A 49 7.74 -30.23 -12.13
CA ARG A 49 6.41 -29.61 -12.12
C ARG A 49 5.44 -30.36 -13.05
N CYS A 50 5.85 -30.67 -14.28
CA CYS A 50 5.02 -31.46 -15.19
C CYS A 50 4.69 -32.86 -14.66
N LYS A 51 5.58 -33.48 -13.84
CA LYS A 51 5.28 -34.72 -13.12
C LYS A 51 4.20 -34.51 -12.07
N LEU A 52 4.30 -33.43 -11.30
CA LEU A 52 3.35 -33.03 -10.28
C LEU A 52 1.95 -32.79 -10.87
N TYR A 53 1.87 -32.02 -11.97
CA TYR A 53 0.61 -31.78 -12.69
C TYR A 53 -0.10 -33.04 -13.18
N ARG A 54 0.60 -34.17 -13.37
CA ARG A 54 -0.01 -35.46 -13.75
C ARG A 54 -0.46 -36.30 -12.58
N ILE A 55 0.12 -36.04 -11.39
CA ILE A 55 -0.11 -36.85 -10.18
C ILE A 55 -1.25 -36.28 -9.36
N LEU A 56 -1.24 -34.95 -9.19
CA LEU A 56 -2.27 -34.24 -8.43
C LEU A 56 -3.53 -34.08 -9.29
N ASP A 57 -4.68 -34.10 -8.62
CA ASP A 57 -5.95 -33.80 -9.27
C ASP A 57 -6.12 -32.30 -9.54
N THR A 58 -7.21 -31.93 -10.16
CA THR A 58 -7.47 -30.53 -10.54
C THR A 58 -7.87 -29.67 -9.36
N ASP A 59 -8.52 -30.25 -8.35
CA ASP A 59 -8.95 -29.50 -7.17
C ASP A 59 -7.72 -29.10 -6.34
N MET A 60 -6.85 -30.05 -6.00
CA MET A 60 -5.62 -29.78 -5.27
C MET A 60 -4.66 -28.83 -6.03
N LEU A 61 -4.59 -28.94 -7.36
CA LEU A 61 -3.77 -27.99 -8.15
C LEU A 61 -4.37 -26.59 -8.16
N SER A 62 -5.69 -26.46 -8.13
CA SER A 62 -6.38 -25.19 -7.98
C SER A 62 -6.02 -24.54 -6.66
N ASP A 63 -6.19 -25.28 -5.55
CA ASP A 63 -5.91 -24.81 -4.21
C ASP A 63 -4.43 -24.38 -4.04
N ILE A 64 -3.48 -25.16 -4.61
CA ILE A 64 -2.04 -24.80 -4.61
C ILE A 64 -1.79 -23.51 -5.41
N PHE A 65 -2.47 -23.32 -6.54
CA PHE A 65 -2.28 -22.15 -7.39
C PHE A 65 -2.86 -20.88 -6.78
N GLU A 66 -3.86 -20.98 -5.91
CA GLU A 66 -4.41 -19.85 -5.15
C GLU A 66 -3.42 -19.28 -4.11
N TYR A 67 -2.49 -20.13 -3.61
CA TYR A 67 -1.41 -19.69 -2.72
C TYR A 67 -0.13 -19.27 -3.45
N ALA A 68 -0.01 -19.52 -4.75
CA ALA A 68 1.18 -19.19 -5.52
C ALA A 68 1.07 -17.77 -6.11
N GLU A 69 2.22 -17.07 -6.25
CA GLU A 69 2.27 -15.77 -6.94
C GLU A 69 1.62 -15.86 -8.34
N SER A 70 0.71 -14.97 -8.68
CA SER A 70 -0.06 -14.97 -9.93
C SER A 70 0.81 -14.94 -11.19
N ASP A 71 1.96 -14.25 -11.15
CA ASP A 71 2.96 -14.24 -12.21
C ASP A 71 3.57 -15.63 -12.45
N ASN A 72 3.89 -16.36 -11.37
CA ASN A 72 4.41 -17.73 -11.47
C ASN A 72 3.33 -18.69 -11.99
N VAL A 73 2.08 -18.54 -11.53
CA VAL A 73 0.94 -19.35 -12.02
C VAL A 73 0.75 -19.17 -13.52
N ALA A 74 0.84 -17.93 -14.02
CA ALA A 74 0.75 -17.65 -15.46
C ALA A 74 1.82 -18.41 -16.26
N GLU A 75 3.06 -18.53 -15.74
CA GLU A 75 4.13 -19.34 -16.34
C GLU A 75 3.80 -20.87 -16.24
N TYR A 76 3.32 -21.34 -15.10
CA TYR A 76 2.99 -22.77 -14.90
C TYR A 76 1.85 -23.24 -15.81
N LEU A 77 0.89 -22.37 -16.11
CA LEU A 77 -0.16 -22.63 -17.09
C LEU A 77 0.38 -22.82 -18.52
N GLU A 78 1.60 -22.30 -18.81
CA GLU A 78 2.26 -22.53 -20.10
C GLU A 78 2.90 -23.91 -20.23
N GLU A 79 3.18 -24.56 -19.12
CA GLU A 79 3.80 -25.87 -19.06
C GLU A 79 2.80 -27.03 -19.26
N MET A 80 1.50 -26.74 -19.34
CA MET A 80 0.45 -27.76 -19.39
C MET A 80 -0.48 -27.62 -20.60
N ASP A 81 -1.27 -28.66 -20.84
CA ASP A 81 -2.31 -28.64 -21.87
C ASP A 81 -3.40 -27.60 -21.54
N VAL A 82 -3.84 -26.86 -22.57
CA VAL A 82 -4.80 -25.76 -22.42
C VAL A 82 -6.12 -26.19 -21.77
N LYS A 83 -6.58 -27.43 -22.04
CA LYS A 83 -7.81 -27.95 -21.43
C LYS A 83 -7.61 -28.23 -19.95
N LYS A 84 -6.44 -28.74 -19.56
CA LYS A 84 -6.10 -28.95 -18.17
C LYS A 84 -5.96 -27.61 -17.44
N ALA A 85 -5.29 -26.65 -18.05
CA ALA A 85 -5.20 -25.29 -17.52
C ALA A 85 -6.60 -24.69 -17.28
N ALA A 86 -7.49 -24.74 -18.26
CA ALA A 86 -8.86 -24.26 -18.12
C ALA A 86 -9.66 -25.01 -17.04
N SER A 87 -9.44 -26.33 -16.89
CA SER A 87 -10.12 -27.12 -15.84
C SER A 87 -9.63 -26.76 -14.44
N ILE A 88 -8.35 -26.44 -14.25
CA ILE A 88 -7.80 -25.94 -12.98
C ILE A 88 -8.37 -24.54 -12.69
N LEU A 89 -8.28 -23.64 -13.66
CA LEU A 89 -8.78 -22.27 -13.55
C LEU A 89 -10.29 -22.21 -13.25
N SER A 90 -11.09 -23.17 -13.77
CA SER A 90 -12.53 -23.25 -13.46
C SER A 90 -12.84 -23.70 -12.02
N LYS A 91 -11.82 -24.12 -11.27
CA LYS A 91 -11.95 -24.53 -9.86
C LYS A 91 -11.43 -23.46 -8.89
N MET A 92 -10.59 -22.55 -9.39
CA MET A 92 -10.06 -21.45 -8.60
C MET A 92 -11.16 -20.48 -8.17
N GLU A 93 -10.94 -19.85 -7.03
CA GLU A 93 -11.78 -18.73 -6.63
C GLU A 93 -11.70 -17.57 -7.64
N THR A 94 -12.80 -16.87 -7.82
CA THR A 94 -12.93 -15.89 -8.90
C THR A 94 -12.00 -14.70 -8.78
N ASP A 95 -11.65 -14.27 -7.56
CA ASP A 95 -10.64 -13.24 -7.28
C ASP A 95 -9.24 -13.68 -7.72
N ALA A 96 -8.75 -14.84 -7.25
CA ALA A 96 -7.46 -15.40 -7.64
C ALA A 96 -7.39 -15.67 -9.16
N LEU A 97 -8.47 -16.21 -9.73
CA LEU A 97 -8.58 -16.43 -11.17
C LEU A 97 -8.48 -15.10 -11.96
N ALA A 98 -9.16 -14.03 -11.51
CA ALA A 98 -9.13 -12.73 -12.16
C ALA A 98 -7.70 -12.18 -12.19
N GLU A 99 -6.97 -12.29 -11.09
CA GLU A 99 -5.59 -11.85 -10.96
C GLU A 99 -4.65 -12.63 -11.91
N VAL A 100 -4.71 -13.95 -11.93
CA VAL A 100 -3.93 -14.78 -12.86
C VAL A 100 -4.22 -14.43 -14.32
N LEU A 101 -5.49 -14.20 -14.66
CA LEU A 101 -5.89 -13.82 -16.02
C LEU A 101 -5.36 -12.44 -16.45
N GLN A 102 -5.10 -11.51 -15.52
CA GLN A 102 -4.48 -10.22 -15.82
C GLN A 102 -3.00 -10.39 -16.23
N LYS A 103 -2.30 -11.37 -15.69
CA LYS A 103 -0.89 -11.66 -15.97
C LYS A 103 -0.66 -12.36 -17.32
N LEU A 104 -1.72 -12.95 -17.93
CA LEU A 104 -1.62 -13.65 -19.20
C LEU A 104 -1.65 -12.71 -20.41
N ASP A 105 -1.00 -13.13 -21.50
CA ASP A 105 -1.13 -12.43 -22.78
C ASP A 105 -2.57 -12.44 -23.31
N LYS A 106 -2.94 -11.42 -24.09
CA LYS A 106 -4.33 -11.22 -24.56
C LYS A 106 -4.90 -12.40 -25.35
N ALA A 107 -4.06 -13.12 -26.12
CA ALA A 107 -4.54 -14.24 -26.94
C ALA A 107 -4.84 -15.45 -26.08
N LYS A 108 -3.97 -15.78 -25.12
CA LYS A 108 -4.10 -16.87 -24.19
C LYS A 108 -5.24 -16.64 -23.20
N LYS A 109 -5.32 -15.42 -22.62
CA LYS A 109 -6.44 -15.00 -21.77
C LYS A 109 -7.79 -15.27 -22.43
N LYS A 110 -7.96 -14.82 -23.69
CA LYS A 110 -9.21 -15.04 -24.42
C LYS A 110 -9.51 -16.52 -24.62
N LEU A 111 -8.50 -17.31 -25.02
CA LEU A 111 -8.67 -18.75 -25.25
C LEU A 111 -9.07 -19.48 -23.96
N LEU A 112 -8.42 -19.17 -22.84
CA LEU A 112 -8.73 -19.79 -21.56
C LEU A 112 -10.14 -19.41 -21.08
N ILE A 113 -10.53 -18.15 -21.17
CA ILE A 113 -11.89 -17.69 -20.80
C ILE A 113 -12.96 -18.42 -21.64
N GLU A 114 -12.73 -18.65 -22.94
CA GLU A 114 -13.66 -19.40 -23.78
C GLU A 114 -13.82 -20.87 -23.35
N LEU A 115 -12.82 -21.43 -22.64
CA LEU A 115 -12.81 -22.82 -22.18
C LEU A 115 -13.24 -23.00 -20.72
N LEU A 116 -13.41 -21.91 -19.95
CA LEU A 116 -13.94 -21.95 -18.58
C LEU A 116 -15.38 -22.48 -18.55
N ASP A 117 -15.76 -23.01 -17.40
CA ASP A 117 -17.16 -23.38 -17.14
C ASP A 117 -18.07 -22.14 -17.30
N PRO A 118 -19.30 -22.29 -17.81
CA PRO A 118 -20.17 -21.14 -18.14
C PRO A 118 -20.50 -20.24 -16.95
N GLU A 119 -20.64 -20.80 -15.73
CA GLU A 119 -20.87 -20.04 -14.49
C GLU A 119 -19.65 -19.18 -14.17
N VAL A 120 -18.47 -19.78 -14.09
CA VAL A 120 -17.19 -19.11 -13.81
C VAL A 120 -16.87 -18.03 -14.86
N ARG A 121 -17.14 -18.32 -16.14
CA ARG A 121 -16.97 -17.33 -17.22
C ARG A 121 -17.83 -16.10 -17.00
N HIS A 122 -19.09 -16.29 -16.64
CA HIS A 122 -20.00 -15.17 -16.37
C HIS A 122 -19.50 -14.29 -15.21
N ASP A 123 -19.04 -14.91 -14.14
CA ASP A 123 -18.51 -14.24 -12.98
C ASP A 123 -17.22 -13.44 -13.31
N ILE A 124 -16.31 -14.05 -14.07
CA ILE A 124 -15.10 -13.36 -14.52
C ILE A 124 -15.41 -12.21 -15.50
N GLU A 125 -16.39 -12.36 -16.39
CA GLU A 125 -16.82 -11.27 -17.28
C GLU A 125 -17.43 -10.10 -16.47
N MET A 126 -18.16 -10.39 -15.40
CA MET A 126 -18.70 -9.41 -14.47
C MET A 126 -17.58 -8.68 -13.70
N ILE A 127 -16.65 -9.41 -13.08
CA ILE A 127 -15.50 -8.83 -12.34
C ILE A 127 -14.63 -7.99 -13.28
N ALA A 128 -14.35 -8.47 -14.48
CA ALA A 128 -13.57 -7.76 -15.49
C ALA A 128 -14.27 -6.53 -16.09
N SER A 129 -15.53 -6.27 -15.76
CA SER A 129 -16.24 -5.05 -16.18
C SER A 129 -15.96 -3.85 -15.27
N PHE A 130 -15.40 -4.08 -14.08
CA PHE A 130 -14.96 -3.04 -13.17
C PHE A 130 -13.52 -2.61 -13.48
N ASP A 131 -13.21 -1.34 -13.22
CA ASP A 131 -11.85 -0.82 -13.35
C ASP A 131 -10.94 -1.39 -12.24
N GLU A 132 -9.61 -1.44 -12.48
CA GLU A 132 -8.65 -2.08 -11.54
C GLU A 132 -8.59 -1.38 -10.18
N ASP A 133 -8.94 -0.11 -10.09
CA ASP A 133 -9.03 0.70 -8.88
C ASP A 133 -10.41 0.66 -8.19
N GLU A 134 -11.39 -0.03 -8.77
CA GLU A 134 -12.71 -0.24 -8.18
C GLU A 134 -12.76 -1.53 -7.35
N ILE A 135 -13.44 -1.49 -6.18
CA ILE A 135 -13.50 -2.63 -5.25
C ILE A 135 -14.15 -3.88 -5.88
N GLY A 136 -15.05 -3.71 -6.84
CA GLY A 136 -15.68 -4.79 -7.59
C GLY A 136 -14.70 -5.65 -8.38
N SER A 137 -13.52 -5.13 -8.75
CA SER A 137 -12.46 -5.88 -9.43
C SER A 137 -11.76 -6.91 -8.54
N ARG A 138 -11.92 -6.78 -7.21
CA ARG A 138 -11.27 -7.61 -6.18
C ARG A 138 -12.23 -8.53 -5.43
N MET A 139 -13.51 -8.56 -5.82
CA MET A 139 -14.50 -9.42 -5.17
C MET A 139 -14.42 -10.87 -5.63
N THR A 140 -14.89 -11.76 -4.76
CA THR A 140 -15.18 -13.16 -5.11
C THR A 140 -16.68 -13.42 -5.11
N THR A 141 -17.13 -14.33 -5.96
CA THR A 141 -18.53 -14.82 -5.98
C THR A 141 -18.73 -16.00 -5.03
N ASN A 142 -17.67 -16.47 -4.38
CA ASN A 142 -17.70 -17.56 -3.39
C ASN A 142 -18.38 -17.09 -2.10
N CYS A 143 -19.70 -17.15 -2.04
CA CYS A 143 -20.49 -16.79 -0.86
C CYS A 143 -21.81 -17.55 -0.80
N ILE A 144 -22.38 -17.62 0.41
CA ILE A 144 -23.70 -18.26 0.64
C ILE A 144 -24.79 -17.21 0.66
N ILE A 145 -25.80 -17.39 -0.20
CA ILE A 145 -26.92 -16.47 -0.33
C ILE A 145 -28.23 -17.20 0.00
N ILE A 146 -29.02 -16.68 0.92
CA ILE A 146 -30.35 -17.19 1.27
C ILE A 146 -31.41 -16.10 1.17
N ARG A 147 -32.66 -16.49 1.03
CA ARG A 147 -33.79 -15.55 1.00
C ARG A 147 -34.37 -15.32 2.38
N GLU A 148 -34.79 -14.09 2.65
CA GLU A 148 -35.39 -13.68 3.94
C GLU A 148 -36.67 -14.45 4.31
N ASP A 149 -37.43 -14.95 3.31
CA ASP A 149 -38.72 -15.63 3.50
C ASP A 149 -38.57 -17.12 3.90
N LEU A 150 -37.35 -17.67 3.98
CA LEU A 150 -37.11 -19.03 4.41
C LEU A 150 -37.23 -19.18 5.93
N ASN A 151 -37.64 -20.38 6.37
CA ASN A 151 -37.47 -20.73 7.79
C ASN A 151 -36.06 -21.28 8.07
N VAL A 152 -35.64 -21.33 9.34
CA VAL A 152 -34.30 -21.79 9.78
C VAL A 152 -33.91 -23.15 9.16
N LYS A 153 -34.87 -24.10 9.09
CA LYS A 153 -34.59 -25.42 8.52
C LYS A 153 -34.34 -25.37 7.00
N GLN A 154 -35.10 -24.54 6.29
CA GLN A 154 -34.93 -24.36 4.84
C GLN A 154 -33.63 -23.59 4.54
N ALA A 155 -33.32 -22.57 5.36
CA ALA A 155 -32.05 -21.85 5.27
C ALA A 155 -30.84 -22.77 5.48
N MET A 156 -30.87 -23.63 6.49
CA MET A 156 -29.83 -24.64 6.72
C MET A 156 -29.70 -25.64 5.56
N SER A 157 -30.83 -26.06 4.97
CA SER A 157 -30.76 -26.93 3.78
C SER A 157 -30.14 -26.22 2.58
N SER A 158 -30.53 -24.97 2.33
CA SER A 158 -29.96 -24.15 1.25
C SER A 158 -28.44 -23.90 1.46
N LEU A 159 -28.03 -23.66 2.71
CA LEU A 159 -26.61 -23.53 3.05
C LEU A 159 -25.84 -24.84 2.74
N ILE A 160 -26.35 -25.99 3.16
CA ILE A 160 -25.69 -27.29 2.90
C ILE A 160 -25.54 -27.55 1.40
N ASP A 161 -26.57 -27.24 0.61
CA ASP A 161 -26.55 -27.40 -0.84
C ASP A 161 -25.52 -26.46 -1.51
N GLN A 162 -25.34 -25.23 -1.01
CA GLN A 162 -24.38 -24.28 -1.52
C GLN A 162 -22.95 -24.53 -1.02
N ALA A 163 -22.79 -24.99 0.23
CA ALA A 163 -21.49 -25.31 0.83
C ALA A 163 -20.74 -26.45 0.11
N ALA A 164 -21.41 -27.22 -0.74
CA ALA A 164 -20.75 -28.19 -1.62
C ALA A 164 -19.92 -27.55 -2.73
N LYS A 165 -20.12 -26.25 -3.00
CA LYS A 165 -19.44 -25.50 -4.07
C LYS A 165 -18.72 -24.24 -3.55
N ASN A 166 -19.02 -23.79 -2.35
CA ASN A 166 -18.50 -22.56 -1.77
C ASN A 166 -17.87 -22.86 -0.41
N ASP A 167 -16.63 -22.42 -0.22
CA ASP A 167 -15.86 -22.61 1.01
C ASP A 167 -16.05 -21.46 2.00
N ASN A 168 -16.44 -20.27 1.53
CA ASN A 168 -16.73 -19.11 2.34
C ASN A 168 -18.13 -19.20 2.95
N ILE A 169 -18.27 -20.00 4.00
CA ILE A 169 -19.53 -20.33 4.67
C ILE A 169 -19.75 -19.64 6.02
N SER A 170 -18.75 -18.95 6.55
CA SER A 170 -18.79 -18.32 7.89
C SER A 170 -19.89 -17.28 7.99
N THR A 171 -20.10 -16.51 6.92
CA THR A 171 -21.11 -15.48 6.79
C THR A 171 -22.12 -15.86 5.70
N ILE A 172 -23.39 -15.80 6.06
CA ILE A 172 -24.52 -16.11 5.16
C ILE A 172 -25.25 -14.83 4.84
N PHE A 173 -25.31 -14.47 3.55
CA PHE A 173 -25.93 -13.23 3.12
C PHE A 173 -27.42 -13.45 2.84
N VAL A 174 -28.25 -12.54 3.35
CA VAL A 174 -29.70 -12.59 3.22
C VAL A 174 -30.15 -11.57 2.19
N VAL A 175 -30.93 -12.04 1.22
CA VAL A 175 -31.56 -11.17 0.20
C VAL A 175 -33.07 -11.19 0.32
N ASN A 176 -33.70 -10.07 -0.02
CA ASN A 176 -35.17 -9.95 -0.04
C ASN A 176 -35.77 -10.57 -1.32
N ALA A 177 -37.11 -10.52 -1.44
CA ALA A 177 -37.86 -11.04 -2.59
C ALA A 177 -37.46 -10.35 -3.94
N GLN A 178 -36.88 -9.16 -3.92
CA GLN A 178 -36.37 -8.43 -5.07
C GLN A 178 -34.88 -8.67 -5.35
N GLN A 179 -34.27 -9.67 -4.70
CA GLN A 179 -32.83 -10.00 -4.77
C GLN A 179 -31.92 -8.85 -4.29
N LYS A 180 -32.42 -7.96 -3.43
CA LYS A 180 -31.62 -6.90 -2.81
C LYS A 180 -31.05 -7.39 -1.48
N PHE A 181 -29.85 -6.95 -1.17
CA PHE A 181 -29.21 -7.24 0.11
C PHE A 181 -30.07 -6.75 1.27
N TYR A 182 -30.30 -7.60 2.25
CA TYR A 182 -31.09 -7.32 3.44
C TYR A 182 -30.26 -7.32 4.72
N GLY A 183 -29.25 -8.21 4.81
CA GLY A 183 -28.39 -8.34 5.95
C GLY A 183 -27.56 -9.62 5.89
N ALA A 184 -26.90 -9.96 6.99
CA ALA A 184 -26.08 -11.16 7.09
C ALA A 184 -26.38 -11.95 8.37
N ILE A 185 -26.10 -13.25 8.34
CA ILE A 185 -26.25 -14.17 9.47
C ILE A 185 -24.91 -14.88 9.66
N ASP A 186 -24.36 -14.88 10.86
CA ASP A 186 -23.22 -15.70 11.23
C ASP A 186 -23.62 -17.18 11.23
N LEU A 187 -22.83 -18.05 10.61
CA LEU A 187 -23.06 -19.49 10.56
C LEU A 187 -23.32 -20.08 11.94
N LYS A 188 -22.57 -19.66 12.96
CA LYS A 188 -22.75 -20.11 14.35
C LYS A 188 -24.17 -19.81 14.84
N ASN A 189 -24.72 -18.63 14.54
CA ASN A 189 -26.06 -18.25 14.96
C ASN A 189 -27.11 -19.12 14.29
N LEU A 190 -26.93 -19.43 13.01
CA LEU A 190 -27.83 -20.35 12.28
C LEU A 190 -27.75 -21.79 12.83
N ILE A 191 -26.55 -22.28 13.20
CA ILE A 191 -26.37 -23.63 13.75
C ILE A 191 -27.03 -23.79 15.12
N ILE A 192 -26.98 -22.75 15.99
CA ILE A 192 -27.53 -22.80 17.36
C ILE A 192 -29.00 -22.34 17.42
N ALA A 193 -29.54 -21.89 16.30
CA ALA A 193 -30.91 -21.37 16.21
C ALA A 193 -31.94 -22.40 16.67
N ARG A 194 -32.92 -21.95 17.43
CA ARG A 194 -34.02 -22.77 17.89
C ARG A 194 -35.11 -22.88 16.81
N ARG A 195 -35.93 -23.90 16.92
CA ARG A 195 -36.95 -24.21 15.92
C ARG A 195 -38.07 -23.17 15.80
N ASP A 196 -38.25 -22.36 16.81
CA ASP A 196 -39.24 -21.28 16.94
C ASP A 196 -38.67 -19.89 16.62
N GLU A 197 -37.35 -19.77 16.37
CA GLU A 197 -36.73 -18.51 15.92
C GLU A 197 -36.96 -18.30 14.43
N THR A 198 -37.04 -17.02 14.04
CA THR A 198 -37.17 -16.62 12.64
C THR A 198 -35.82 -16.20 12.06
N LEU A 199 -35.65 -16.23 10.75
CA LEU A 199 -34.43 -15.70 10.13
C LEU A 199 -34.24 -14.20 10.38
N GLU A 200 -35.36 -13.46 10.51
CA GLU A 200 -35.34 -12.04 10.84
C GLU A 200 -34.68 -11.77 12.19
N ASP A 201 -34.94 -12.63 13.20
CA ASP A 201 -34.32 -12.52 14.52
C ASP A 201 -32.81 -12.80 14.52
N LEU A 202 -32.33 -13.56 13.54
CA LEU A 202 -30.91 -13.93 13.36
C LEU A 202 -30.16 -12.98 12.47
N THR A 203 -30.86 -12.20 11.62
CA THR A 203 -30.25 -11.36 10.60
C THR A 203 -29.79 -10.05 11.18
N VAL A 204 -28.50 -9.73 10.97
CA VAL A 204 -27.91 -8.43 11.27
C VAL A 204 -28.12 -7.51 10.05
N THR A 205 -29.08 -6.59 10.16
CA THR A 205 -29.42 -5.66 9.07
C THR A 205 -28.49 -4.45 8.99
N SER A 206 -27.72 -4.18 10.03
CA SER A 206 -26.69 -3.13 10.07
C SER A 206 -25.30 -3.66 9.64
N TYR A 207 -25.27 -4.74 8.89
CA TYR A 207 -24.01 -5.33 8.40
C TYR A 207 -23.31 -4.39 7.40
N PRO A 208 -21.97 -4.21 7.47
CA PRO A 208 -21.24 -3.34 6.55
C PRO A 208 -21.31 -3.87 5.11
N TYR A 209 -21.28 -2.99 4.15
CA TYR A 209 -21.26 -3.31 2.71
C TYR A 209 -20.56 -2.21 1.93
N VAL A 210 -20.13 -2.52 0.71
CA VAL A 210 -19.55 -1.57 -0.25
C VAL A 210 -20.25 -1.67 -1.60
N TYR A 211 -20.18 -0.61 -2.40
CA TYR A 211 -20.64 -0.65 -3.78
C TYR A 211 -19.49 -0.99 -4.73
N ALA A 212 -19.73 -1.83 -5.73
CA ALA A 212 -18.71 -2.34 -6.63
C ALA A 212 -17.90 -1.27 -7.38
N GLU A 213 -18.51 -0.10 -7.64
CA GLU A 213 -17.86 1.02 -8.33
C GLU A 213 -17.13 1.99 -7.37
N GLU A 214 -17.06 1.68 -6.07
CA GLU A 214 -16.31 2.50 -5.11
C GLU A 214 -14.79 2.28 -5.29
N PRO A 215 -13.97 3.35 -5.20
CA PRO A 215 -12.52 3.23 -5.24
C PRO A 215 -11.98 2.42 -4.06
N ILE A 216 -11.01 1.54 -4.34
CA ILE A 216 -10.42 0.64 -3.33
C ILE A 216 -9.87 1.42 -2.14
N ASN A 217 -9.12 2.50 -2.38
CA ASN A 217 -8.50 3.32 -1.34
C ASN A 217 -9.52 4.00 -0.40
N GLU A 218 -10.73 4.33 -0.89
CA GLU A 218 -11.81 4.88 -0.04
C GLU A 218 -12.46 3.77 0.80
N CYS A 219 -12.70 2.59 0.20
CA CYS A 219 -13.28 1.44 0.88
C CYS A 219 -12.39 0.88 1.99
N ILE A 220 -11.07 0.77 1.77
CA ILE A 220 -10.13 0.19 2.73
C ILE A 220 -10.16 0.95 4.06
N GLU A 221 -10.24 2.28 4.04
CA GLU A 221 -10.30 3.09 5.28
C GLU A 221 -11.49 2.70 6.16
N GLU A 222 -12.63 2.34 5.55
CA GLU A 222 -13.84 1.92 6.28
C GLU A 222 -13.80 0.44 6.63
N LEU A 223 -13.37 -0.42 5.71
CA LEU A 223 -13.42 -1.87 5.86
C LEU A 223 -12.46 -2.42 6.92
N LYS A 224 -11.28 -1.81 7.07
CA LYS A 224 -10.28 -2.26 8.08
C LYS A 224 -10.79 -2.20 9.52
N ASP A 225 -11.80 -1.37 9.82
CA ASP A 225 -12.35 -1.22 11.16
C ASP A 225 -13.39 -2.31 11.49
N TYR A 226 -13.86 -3.05 10.49
CA TYR A 226 -14.77 -4.17 10.66
C TYR A 226 -13.98 -5.47 10.78
N SER A 227 -14.33 -6.28 11.79
CA SER A 227 -13.72 -7.59 12.03
C SER A 227 -14.57 -8.72 11.46
N GLU A 228 -15.16 -8.50 10.30
CA GLU A 228 -16.04 -9.46 9.64
C GLU A 228 -15.24 -10.38 8.70
N ASP A 229 -15.62 -11.65 8.60
CA ASP A 229 -14.92 -12.63 7.74
C ASP A 229 -15.06 -12.28 6.25
N SER A 230 -16.19 -11.70 5.85
CA SER A 230 -16.42 -11.23 4.49
C SER A 230 -17.44 -10.09 4.44
N ILE A 231 -17.26 -9.15 3.52
CA ILE A 231 -18.08 -7.96 3.36
C ILE A 231 -18.76 -8.00 1.99
N PRO A 232 -20.11 -7.82 1.92
CA PRO A 232 -20.84 -7.89 0.66
C PRO A 232 -20.55 -6.70 -0.24
N VAL A 233 -20.39 -6.99 -1.53
CA VAL A 233 -20.22 -6.03 -2.62
C VAL A 233 -21.56 -5.93 -3.36
N LEU A 234 -22.10 -4.72 -3.46
CA LEU A 234 -23.41 -4.45 -4.02
C LEU A 234 -23.32 -3.67 -5.34
N ASP A 235 -24.32 -3.86 -6.20
CA ASP A 235 -24.55 -2.95 -7.33
C ASP A 235 -25.30 -1.68 -6.87
N ASN A 236 -25.45 -0.71 -7.78
CA ASN A 236 -26.17 0.54 -7.54
C ASN A 236 -27.68 0.36 -7.25
N ASP A 237 -28.25 -0.84 -7.50
CA ASP A 237 -29.62 -1.24 -7.16
C ASP A 237 -29.69 -1.96 -5.80
N ASN A 238 -28.62 -2.06 -5.05
CA ASN A 238 -28.43 -2.80 -3.80
C ASN A 238 -28.56 -4.34 -3.96
N ARG A 239 -28.23 -4.89 -5.11
CA ARG A 239 -28.15 -6.34 -5.30
C ARG A 239 -26.76 -6.84 -4.94
N LEU A 240 -26.70 -7.99 -4.33
CA LEU A 240 -25.42 -8.64 -4.00
C LEU A 240 -24.76 -9.18 -5.28
N LEU A 241 -23.56 -8.72 -5.58
CA LEU A 241 -22.73 -9.17 -6.70
C LEU A 241 -21.71 -10.23 -6.26
N GLY A 242 -21.09 -10.02 -5.11
CA GLY A 242 -20.08 -10.87 -4.53
C GLY A 242 -19.69 -10.40 -3.14
N VAL A 243 -18.52 -10.81 -2.68
CA VAL A 243 -17.99 -10.43 -1.36
C VAL A 243 -16.49 -10.16 -1.44
N ILE A 244 -15.98 -9.36 -0.51
CA ILE A 244 -14.55 -9.23 -0.22
C ILE A 244 -14.27 -10.00 1.07
N LYS A 245 -13.32 -10.94 1.02
CA LYS A 245 -12.87 -11.67 2.21
C LYS A 245 -11.94 -10.81 3.07
N SER A 246 -11.88 -11.07 4.37
CA SER A 246 -10.95 -10.37 5.26
C SER A 246 -9.48 -10.59 4.88
N SER A 247 -9.12 -11.76 4.33
CA SER A 247 -7.79 -12.01 3.76
C SER A 247 -7.45 -11.02 2.65
N ASN A 248 -8.36 -10.86 1.69
CA ASN A 248 -8.17 -9.94 0.56
C ASN A 248 -8.10 -8.47 1.01
N ILE A 249 -8.84 -8.10 2.07
CA ILE A 249 -8.73 -6.76 2.67
C ILE A 249 -7.33 -6.53 3.25
N ILE A 250 -6.74 -7.54 3.89
CA ILE A 250 -5.38 -7.44 4.42
C ILE A 250 -4.38 -7.25 3.30
N ASP A 251 -4.48 -8.02 2.22
CA ASP A 251 -3.59 -7.92 1.06
C ASP A 251 -3.74 -6.55 0.37
N LEU A 252 -4.98 -6.06 0.20
CA LEU A 252 -5.24 -4.73 -0.35
C LEU A 252 -4.66 -3.60 0.52
N VAL A 253 -4.72 -3.73 1.85
CA VAL A 253 -4.09 -2.78 2.78
C VAL A 253 -2.57 -2.80 2.65
N ASP A 254 -1.97 -3.97 2.47
CA ASP A 254 -0.52 -4.11 2.31
C ASP A 254 -0.05 -3.52 0.97
N ASP A 255 -0.77 -3.80 -0.12
CA ASP A 255 -0.54 -3.20 -1.45
C ASP A 255 -0.61 -1.66 -1.40
N GLU A 256 -1.68 -1.10 -0.81
CA GLU A 256 -1.86 0.37 -0.68
C GLU A 256 -0.72 0.98 0.15
N MET A 257 -0.32 0.33 1.25
CA MET A 257 0.82 0.78 2.05
C MET A 257 2.14 0.70 1.28
N GLY A 258 2.32 -0.29 0.41
CA GLY A 258 3.47 -0.43 -0.48
C GLY A 258 3.53 0.70 -1.51
N GLU A 259 2.40 1.00 -2.15
CA GLU A 259 2.28 2.12 -3.10
C GLU A 259 2.54 3.47 -2.44
N ASP A 260 1.96 3.73 -1.28
CA ASP A 260 2.20 4.95 -0.49
C ASP A 260 3.67 5.10 -0.12
N TYR A 261 4.33 4.01 0.28
CA TYR A 261 5.75 4.02 0.59
C TYR A 261 6.60 4.32 -0.66
N ALA A 262 6.26 3.75 -1.81
CA ALA A 262 6.90 4.04 -3.08
C ALA A 262 6.73 5.52 -3.49
N MET A 263 5.52 6.06 -3.40
CA MET A 263 5.22 7.46 -3.66
C MET A 263 5.97 8.39 -2.70
N PHE A 264 6.02 8.06 -1.41
CA PHE A 264 6.79 8.81 -0.42
C PHE A 264 8.28 8.86 -0.77
N ALA A 265 8.83 7.78 -1.33
CA ALA A 265 10.21 7.72 -1.82
C ALA A 265 10.42 8.48 -3.15
N GLY A 266 9.36 8.93 -3.81
CA GLY A 266 9.40 9.61 -5.11
C GLY A 266 9.41 8.66 -6.30
N LEU A 267 8.83 7.48 -6.13
CA LEU A 267 8.52 6.55 -7.23
C LEU A 267 7.09 6.80 -7.73
N THR A 268 6.75 6.32 -8.91
CA THR A 268 5.39 6.39 -9.46
C THR A 268 4.56 5.14 -9.17
N ALA A 269 5.19 4.07 -8.74
CA ALA A 269 4.58 2.81 -8.33
C ALA A 269 5.61 1.96 -7.57
N GLU A 270 5.14 0.93 -6.90
CA GLU A 270 5.98 -0.07 -6.23
C GLU A 270 6.95 -0.77 -7.20
N GLU A 271 8.09 -1.25 -6.72
CA GLU A 271 9.17 -1.85 -7.51
C GLU A 271 9.62 -3.16 -6.91
N ASP A 272 9.67 -4.20 -7.73
CA ASP A 272 10.09 -5.54 -7.39
C ASP A 272 11.58 -5.82 -7.67
N LEU A 273 12.17 -6.75 -6.92
CA LEU A 273 13.56 -7.18 -7.09
C LEU A 273 13.84 -7.75 -8.49
N LYS A 274 12.86 -8.42 -9.10
CA LYS A 274 12.99 -9.08 -10.42
C LYS A 274 12.59 -8.18 -11.59
N GLU A 275 12.20 -6.94 -11.33
CA GLU A 275 11.68 -6.04 -12.35
C GLU A 275 12.74 -5.68 -13.41
N PRO A 276 12.39 -5.65 -14.70
CA PRO A 276 13.30 -5.26 -15.77
C PRO A 276 13.76 -3.80 -15.63
N LEU A 277 15.06 -3.54 -15.91
CA LEU A 277 15.68 -2.21 -15.80
C LEU A 277 14.87 -1.08 -16.46
N LYS A 278 14.22 -1.35 -17.60
CA LYS A 278 13.43 -0.33 -18.31
C LYS A 278 12.19 0.10 -17.52
N ASP A 279 11.56 -0.82 -16.83
CA ASP A 279 10.33 -0.54 -16.09
C ASP A 279 10.65 0.14 -14.77
N SER A 280 11.71 -0.28 -14.06
CA SER A 280 12.27 0.49 -12.92
C SER A 280 12.63 1.93 -13.31
N MET A 281 13.26 2.13 -14.47
CA MET A 281 13.58 3.48 -14.96
C MET A 281 12.34 4.32 -15.24
N LYS A 282 11.27 3.73 -15.81
CA LYS A 282 10.01 4.44 -16.06
C LYS A 282 9.33 4.91 -14.77
N LYS A 283 9.42 4.13 -13.71
CA LYS A 283 8.85 4.46 -12.40
C LYS A 283 9.62 5.59 -11.70
N ARG A 284 10.91 5.73 -11.93
CA ARG A 284 11.80 6.71 -11.26
C ARG A 284 12.02 7.99 -12.06
N LEU A 285 12.23 7.87 -13.38
CA LEU A 285 12.71 8.96 -14.22
C LEU A 285 11.76 10.19 -14.28
N PRO A 286 10.43 10.04 -14.38
CA PRO A 286 9.54 11.20 -14.45
C PRO A 286 9.72 12.14 -13.24
N TRP A 287 9.80 11.55 -12.06
CA TRP A 287 9.97 12.32 -10.82
C TRP A 287 11.34 12.99 -10.72
N LEU A 288 12.40 12.28 -11.12
CA LEU A 288 13.76 12.84 -11.16
C LEU A 288 13.88 14.03 -12.12
N ILE A 289 13.16 14.02 -13.24
CA ILE A 289 13.12 15.17 -14.18
C ILE A 289 12.45 16.38 -13.55
N ILE A 290 11.33 16.19 -12.82
CA ILE A 290 10.66 17.26 -12.07
C ILE A 290 11.59 17.84 -11.02
N LEU A 291 12.26 16.99 -10.25
CA LEU A 291 13.21 17.41 -9.21
C LEU A 291 14.42 18.14 -9.80
N LEU A 292 14.91 17.73 -10.96
CA LEU A 292 15.97 18.45 -11.67
C LEU A 292 15.53 19.89 -12.02
N GLY A 293 14.32 20.04 -12.54
CA GLY A 293 13.76 21.37 -12.83
C GLY A 293 13.61 22.25 -11.58
N LEU A 294 13.10 21.68 -10.49
CA LEU A 294 12.99 22.37 -9.21
C LEU A 294 14.38 22.72 -8.62
N GLY A 295 15.35 21.83 -8.72
CA GLY A 295 16.73 22.08 -8.30
C GLY A 295 17.40 23.24 -9.08
N MET A 296 17.12 23.36 -10.38
CA MET A 296 17.56 24.53 -11.17
C MET A 296 16.92 25.82 -10.67
N LEU A 297 15.66 25.79 -10.24
CA LEU A 297 14.98 26.96 -9.64
C LEU A 297 15.67 27.35 -8.34
N VAL A 298 15.94 26.40 -7.43
CA VAL A 298 16.68 26.67 -6.18
C VAL A 298 18.06 27.27 -6.49
N SER A 299 18.80 26.72 -7.45
CA SER A 299 20.10 27.25 -7.88
C SER A 299 20.01 28.69 -8.40
N SER A 300 18.95 29.01 -9.13
CA SER A 300 18.71 30.37 -9.61
C SER A 300 18.46 31.35 -8.46
N VAL A 301 17.75 30.92 -7.42
CA VAL A 301 17.52 31.74 -6.20
C VAL A 301 18.82 31.96 -5.41
N VAL A 302 19.69 30.93 -5.31
CA VAL A 302 21.05 31.10 -4.72
C VAL A 302 21.82 32.16 -5.48
N GLY A 303 21.72 32.22 -6.81
CA GLY A 303 22.35 33.23 -7.64
C GLY A 303 21.93 34.68 -7.30
N ILE A 304 20.71 34.91 -6.81
CA ILE A 304 20.25 36.23 -6.37
C ILE A 304 21.09 36.72 -5.17
N PHE A 305 21.60 35.83 -4.35
CA PHE A 305 22.42 36.14 -3.17
C PHE A 305 23.93 36.09 -3.43
N GLU A 306 24.37 36.09 -4.70
CA GLU A 306 25.79 36.04 -5.07
C GLU A 306 26.60 37.12 -4.36
N GLN A 307 26.06 38.33 -4.20
CA GLN A 307 26.71 39.44 -3.49
C GLN A 307 26.97 39.10 -2.02
N VAL A 308 26.08 38.41 -1.35
CA VAL A 308 26.26 37.97 0.06
C VAL A 308 27.38 36.94 0.15
N VAL A 309 27.41 36.01 -0.78
CA VAL A 309 28.43 34.95 -0.87
C VAL A 309 29.81 35.51 -1.15
N THR A 310 29.92 36.46 -2.07
CA THR A 310 31.22 37.10 -2.40
C THR A 310 31.75 37.97 -1.28
N THR A 311 30.86 38.65 -0.55
CA THR A 311 31.22 39.53 0.58
C THR A 311 31.65 38.72 1.81
N LEU A 312 30.96 37.63 2.12
CA LEU A 312 31.20 36.75 3.27
C LEU A 312 31.31 35.26 2.89
N PRO A 313 32.42 34.84 2.24
CA PRO A 313 32.53 33.46 1.73
C PRO A 313 32.39 32.37 2.80
N ILE A 314 32.65 32.67 4.07
CA ILE A 314 32.51 31.74 5.18
C ILE A 314 31.09 31.19 5.34
N ILE A 315 30.07 31.97 4.91
CA ILE A 315 28.66 31.57 4.99
C ILE A 315 28.42 30.33 4.15
N MET A 316 29.03 30.22 2.96
CA MET A 316 28.90 29.02 2.09
C MET A 316 29.30 27.73 2.79
N THR A 317 30.25 27.78 3.72
CA THR A 317 30.71 26.60 4.46
C THR A 317 29.59 25.91 5.24
N PHE A 318 28.57 26.70 5.65
CA PHE A 318 27.47 26.23 6.50
C PHE A 318 26.12 26.11 5.76
N GLN A 319 26.09 26.43 4.46
CA GLN A 319 24.86 26.31 3.65
C GLN A 319 24.28 24.90 3.70
N SER A 320 25.09 23.88 3.43
CA SER A 320 24.63 22.50 3.44
C SER A 320 24.04 22.07 4.78
N LEU A 321 24.56 22.57 5.89
CA LEU A 321 24.01 22.29 7.22
C LEU A 321 22.56 22.80 7.37
N ILE A 322 22.28 24.01 6.88
CA ILE A 322 20.95 24.60 6.99
C ILE A 322 19.96 23.90 6.05
N LEU A 323 20.37 23.64 4.82
CA LEU A 323 19.52 22.93 3.83
C LEU A 323 19.18 21.51 4.32
N ASP A 324 20.19 20.76 4.77
CA ASP A 324 20.01 19.40 5.27
C ASP A 324 19.03 19.36 6.47
N MET A 325 19.20 20.24 7.45
CA MET A 325 18.32 20.29 8.62
C MET A 325 16.88 20.69 8.26
N ALA A 326 16.72 21.65 7.35
CA ALA A 326 15.41 22.08 6.86
C ALA A 326 14.69 20.96 6.09
N GLY A 327 15.41 20.27 5.19
CA GLY A 327 14.90 19.13 4.43
C GLY A 327 14.46 18.00 5.35
N ASN A 328 15.33 17.59 6.29
CA ASN A 328 15.04 16.50 7.23
C ASN A 328 13.82 16.77 8.12
N VAL A 329 13.71 17.98 8.69
CA VAL A 329 12.55 18.34 9.51
C VAL A 329 11.26 18.38 8.69
N GLY A 330 11.32 18.91 7.47
CA GLY A 330 10.17 18.91 6.57
C GLY A 330 9.71 17.51 6.21
N THR A 331 10.64 16.60 5.91
CA THR A 331 10.32 15.19 5.63
C THR A 331 9.75 14.47 6.86
N GLN A 332 10.25 14.76 8.07
CA GLN A 332 9.66 14.22 9.31
C GLN A 332 8.21 14.70 9.51
N SER A 333 7.94 15.99 9.30
CA SER A 333 6.57 16.52 9.41
C SER A 333 5.66 16.00 8.29
N LEU A 334 6.20 15.77 7.08
CA LEU A 334 5.50 15.10 5.99
C LEU A 334 5.06 13.69 6.40
N ALA A 335 6.01 12.84 6.87
CA ALA A 335 5.73 11.47 7.25
C ALA A 335 4.64 11.36 8.34
N VAL A 336 4.71 12.22 9.37
CA VAL A 336 3.67 12.30 10.40
C VAL A 336 2.32 12.72 9.80
N THR A 337 2.32 13.68 8.87
CA THR A 337 1.09 14.20 8.29
C THR A 337 0.43 13.19 7.38
N ILE A 338 1.18 12.50 6.50
CA ILE A 338 0.65 11.41 5.67
C ILE A 338 0.04 10.35 6.57
N ARG A 339 0.77 9.86 7.58
CA ARG A 339 0.28 8.83 8.52
C ARG A 339 -1.04 9.21 9.18
N VAL A 340 -1.18 10.47 9.64
CA VAL A 340 -2.42 10.95 10.27
C VAL A 340 -3.55 11.07 9.24
N LEU A 341 -3.25 11.42 7.99
CA LEU A 341 -4.24 11.54 6.92
C LEU A 341 -4.73 10.17 6.40
N MET A 342 -3.93 9.12 6.56
CA MET A 342 -4.32 7.73 6.26
C MET A 342 -5.23 7.13 7.34
N ASP A 343 -5.03 7.50 8.61
CA ASP A 343 -5.77 6.91 9.73
C ASP A 343 -7.04 7.67 10.10
N GLU A 344 -7.17 8.96 9.75
CA GLU A 344 -8.26 9.81 10.26
C GLU A 344 -8.83 10.79 9.23
N SER A 345 -10.16 10.84 9.14
CA SER A 345 -10.86 11.91 8.43
C SER A 345 -10.85 13.20 9.27
N LEU A 346 -9.85 14.07 9.04
CA LEU A 346 -9.63 15.27 9.85
C LEU A 346 -10.60 16.40 9.54
N THR A 347 -11.23 16.95 10.58
CA THR A 347 -11.95 18.22 10.50
C THR A 347 -10.99 19.41 10.28
N GLY A 348 -11.50 20.52 9.73
CA GLY A 348 -10.66 21.70 9.50
C GLY A 348 -9.94 22.22 10.77
N LYS A 349 -10.52 22.06 11.95
CA LYS A 349 -9.91 22.43 13.24
C LYS A 349 -8.75 21.49 13.59
N GLN A 350 -8.90 20.19 13.37
CA GLN A 350 -7.85 19.19 13.61
C GLN A 350 -6.68 19.38 12.64
N LYS A 351 -6.95 19.67 11.35
CA LYS A 351 -5.91 20.04 10.37
C LYS A 351 -5.06 21.20 10.85
N LEU A 352 -5.70 22.26 11.33
CA LEU A 352 -4.98 23.42 11.88
C LEU A 352 -4.18 23.06 13.15
N GLN A 353 -4.73 22.24 14.03
CA GLN A 353 -4.03 21.74 15.22
C GLN A 353 -2.79 20.92 14.86
N LEU A 354 -2.85 20.10 13.82
CA LEU A 354 -1.71 19.34 13.31
C LEU A 354 -0.59 20.28 12.84
N VAL A 355 -0.91 21.27 12.01
CA VAL A 355 0.08 22.29 11.56
C VAL A 355 0.74 22.98 12.76
N PHE A 356 -0.03 23.44 13.74
CA PHE A 356 0.54 24.09 14.92
C PHE A 356 1.36 23.14 15.80
N LYS A 357 0.98 21.88 15.88
CA LYS A 357 1.75 20.84 16.61
C LYS A 357 3.13 20.66 15.95
N GLU A 358 3.17 20.45 14.65
CA GLU A 358 4.42 20.25 13.90
C GLU A 358 5.30 21.51 13.94
N MET A 359 4.71 22.70 13.79
CA MET A 359 5.45 23.98 13.95
C MET A 359 6.08 24.12 15.34
N ARG A 360 5.39 23.70 16.41
CA ARG A 360 5.97 23.72 17.76
C ARG A 360 7.15 22.77 17.89
N ILE A 361 7.05 21.59 17.30
CA ILE A 361 8.14 20.61 17.26
C ILE A 361 9.33 21.19 16.48
N GLY A 362 9.09 21.74 15.28
CA GLY A 362 10.10 22.43 14.48
C GLY A 362 10.78 23.60 15.22
N PHE A 363 10.00 24.39 15.95
CA PHE A 363 10.52 25.46 16.79
C PHE A 363 11.41 24.94 17.93
N CYS A 364 10.95 23.94 18.67
CA CYS A 364 11.72 23.39 19.80
C CYS A 364 13.03 22.76 19.33
N ASN A 365 12.97 21.95 18.27
CA ASN A 365 14.16 21.33 17.66
C ASN A 365 15.10 22.39 17.08
N GLY A 366 14.56 23.39 16.38
CA GLY A 366 15.32 24.51 15.83
C GLY A 366 15.99 25.36 16.92
N LEU A 367 15.34 25.57 18.05
CA LEU A 367 15.93 26.27 19.19
C LEU A 367 17.10 25.49 19.82
N LEU A 368 16.90 24.20 20.07
CA LEU A 368 17.94 23.33 20.64
C LEU A 368 19.16 23.26 19.72
N LEU A 369 18.93 22.95 18.43
CA LEU A 369 20.01 22.86 17.45
C LEU A 369 20.62 24.22 17.11
N GLY A 370 19.85 25.29 17.13
CA GLY A 370 20.35 26.66 16.96
C GLY A 370 21.30 27.05 18.05
N VAL A 371 20.98 26.79 19.33
CA VAL A 371 21.88 27.02 20.46
C VAL A 371 23.13 26.16 20.39
N LEU A 372 22.97 24.89 20.05
CA LEU A 372 24.12 23.99 19.86
C LEU A 372 25.03 24.47 18.73
N SER A 373 24.44 24.85 17.58
CA SER A 373 25.17 25.38 16.43
C SER A 373 25.89 26.69 16.77
N PHE A 374 25.25 27.59 17.54
CA PHE A 374 25.89 28.80 18.01
C PHE A 374 27.18 28.52 18.78
N ALA A 375 27.17 27.58 19.71
CA ALA A 375 28.34 27.22 20.50
C ALA A 375 29.42 26.51 19.66
N VAL A 376 29.02 25.47 18.93
CA VAL A 376 29.97 24.61 18.19
C VAL A 376 30.57 25.35 16.99
N ILE A 377 29.75 26.01 16.18
CA ILE A 377 30.22 26.72 14.98
C ILE A 377 31.02 27.98 15.40
N GLY A 378 30.60 28.70 16.44
CA GLY A 378 31.35 29.83 16.96
C GLY A 378 32.75 29.44 17.41
N LEU A 379 32.85 28.33 18.17
CA LEU A 379 34.14 27.76 18.59
C LEU A 379 34.96 27.26 17.40
N PHE A 380 34.34 26.59 16.43
CA PHE A 380 35.01 26.12 15.21
C PHE A 380 35.60 27.28 14.40
N ILE A 381 34.83 28.36 14.16
CA ILE A 381 35.31 29.52 13.41
C ILE A 381 36.46 30.21 14.16
N PHE A 382 36.34 30.35 15.48
CA PHE A 382 37.36 30.99 16.31
C PHE A 382 38.68 30.20 16.32
N LEU A 383 38.61 28.87 16.57
CA LEU A 383 39.81 28.04 16.73
C LEU A 383 40.46 27.67 15.40
N PHE A 384 39.68 27.29 14.40
CA PHE A 384 40.19 26.69 13.16
C PHE A 384 40.26 27.66 11.97
N LYS A 385 39.46 28.74 11.98
CA LYS A 385 39.51 29.75 10.91
C LYS A 385 40.26 30.99 11.29
N GLY A 386 40.76 31.08 12.54
CA GLY A 386 41.60 32.20 13.01
C GLY A 386 40.89 33.58 12.98
N LYS A 387 39.58 33.60 13.07
CA LYS A 387 38.79 34.83 13.09
C LYS A 387 38.64 35.36 14.50
N THR A 388 38.34 36.68 14.64
CA THR A 388 38.10 37.26 15.96
C THR A 388 36.89 36.61 16.64
N MET A 389 36.90 36.59 17.97
CA MET A 389 35.79 35.99 18.76
C MET A 389 34.46 36.65 18.41
N MET A 390 34.45 37.99 18.28
CA MET A 390 33.23 38.76 17.91
C MET A 390 32.71 38.31 16.54
N PHE A 391 33.57 38.22 15.52
CA PHE A 391 33.19 37.77 14.19
C PHE A 391 32.64 36.33 14.22
N ALA A 392 33.35 35.41 14.88
CA ALA A 392 32.99 34.01 14.96
C ALA A 392 31.58 33.79 15.58
N PHE A 393 31.32 34.45 16.71
CA PHE A 393 30.03 34.31 17.41
C PHE A 393 28.91 35.12 16.75
N SER A 394 29.20 36.22 16.05
CA SER A 394 28.18 36.92 15.24
C SER A 394 27.71 36.06 14.06
N VAL A 395 28.64 35.41 13.34
CA VAL A 395 28.31 34.49 12.23
C VAL A 395 27.54 33.26 12.76
N SER A 396 28.01 32.66 13.86
CA SER A 396 27.33 31.48 14.41
C SER A 396 25.95 31.81 15.00
N ALA A 397 25.74 33.00 15.55
CA ALA A 397 24.41 33.44 15.99
C ALA A 397 23.44 33.58 14.80
N CYS A 398 23.92 34.20 13.70
CA CYS A 398 23.14 34.28 12.47
C CYS A 398 22.74 32.89 11.95
N ILE A 399 23.69 31.92 11.93
CA ILE A 399 23.44 30.53 11.52
C ILE A 399 22.43 29.87 12.46
N GLY A 400 22.55 30.02 13.77
CA GLY A 400 21.62 29.46 14.76
C GLY A 400 20.19 30.00 14.61
N ILE A 401 20.03 31.29 14.35
CA ILE A 401 18.73 31.93 14.10
C ILE A 401 18.16 31.45 12.76
N ALA A 402 18.99 31.37 11.72
CA ALA A 402 18.58 30.88 10.42
C ALA A 402 18.11 29.40 10.49
N LEU A 403 18.82 28.59 11.25
CA LEU A 403 18.46 27.20 11.49
C LEU A 403 17.09 27.06 12.18
N LEU A 404 16.86 27.86 13.25
CA LEU A 404 15.58 27.89 13.96
C LEU A 404 14.43 28.26 13.03
N LEU A 405 14.58 29.34 12.26
CA LEU A 405 13.53 29.82 11.37
C LEU A 405 13.31 28.86 10.18
N ALA A 406 14.37 28.33 9.58
CA ALA A 406 14.28 27.37 8.51
C ALA A 406 13.53 26.10 8.97
N MET A 407 13.87 25.54 10.13
CA MET A 407 13.20 24.36 10.68
C MET A 407 11.73 24.61 11.04
N LEU A 408 11.42 25.76 11.59
CA LEU A 408 10.03 26.17 11.90
C LEU A 408 9.18 26.25 10.63
N ILE A 409 9.68 26.93 9.59
CA ILE A 409 8.96 27.08 8.31
C ILE A 409 8.87 25.74 7.59
N SER A 410 9.96 24.98 7.57
CA SER A 410 9.99 23.66 6.92
C SER A 410 9.01 22.66 7.53
N SER A 411 8.83 22.67 8.86
CA SER A 411 7.79 21.87 9.50
C SER A 411 6.39 22.27 9.05
N ALA A 412 6.13 23.57 8.92
CA ALA A 412 4.85 24.05 8.39
C ALA A 412 4.63 23.63 6.93
N VAL A 413 5.66 23.76 6.09
CA VAL A 413 5.62 23.37 4.67
C VAL A 413 5.37 21.86 4.54
N GLY A 414 6.13 21.02 5.27
CA GLY A 414 5.99 19.56 5.28
C GLY A 414 4.60 19.09 5.70
N THR A 415 3.89 19.88 6.52
CA THR A 415 2.50 19.58 6.93
C THR A 415 1.47 20.17 5.97
N CYS A 416 1.67 21.41 5.49
CA CYS A 416 0.65 22.09 4.68
C CYS A 416 0.53 21.53 3.26
N ILE A 417 1.63 21.04 2.66
CA ILE A 417 1.61 20.51 1.29
C ILE A 417 0.72 19.26 1.16
N PRO A 418 0.88 18.18 1.97
CA PRO A 418 0.01 17.02 1.89
C PRO A 418 -1.45 17.36 2.24
N LEU A 419 -1.69 18.25 3.21
CA LEU A 419 -3.05 18.73 3.50
C LEU A 419 -3.69 19.48 2.33
N PHE A 420 -2.89 20.21 1.56
CA PHE A 420 -3.34 20.88 0.34
C PHE A 420 -3.67 19.86 -0.77
N PHE A 421 -2.84 18.83 -0.96
CA PHE A 421 -3.08 17.78 -1.95
C PHE A 421 -4.37 17.00 -1.64
N LYS A 422 -4.58 16.58 -0.41
CA LYS A 422 -5.86 15.96 0.01
C LYS A 422 -7.06 16.89 -0.24
N LYS A 423 -6.89 18.21 -0.10
CA LYS A 423 -7.99 19.18 -0.35
C LYS A 423 -8.37 19.28 -1.84
N ILE A 424 -7.44 19.06 -2.74
CA ILE A 424 -7.67 19.10 -4.20
C ILE A 424 -7.86 17.71 -4.79
N HIS A 425 -8.15 16.72 -3.94
CA HIS A 425 -8.36 15.31 -4.32
C HIS A 425 -7.15 14.68 -5.05
N ILE A 426 -5.95 15.07 -4.67
CA ILE A 426 -4.70 14.41 -5.06
C ILE A 426 -4.21 13.65 -3.83
N ASP A 427 -3.71 12.42 -4.05
CA ASP A 427 -3.15 11.61 -2.99
C ASP A 427 -2.04 12.38 -2.23
N PRO A 428 -2.14 12.49 -0.90
CA PRO A 428 -1.12 13.13 -0.07
C PRO A 428 0.27 12.51 -0.20
N ALA A 429 0.40 11.22 -0.50
CA ALA A 429 1.67 10.51 -0.66
C ALA A 429 2.48 11.04 -1.87
N VAL A 430 1.81 11.61 -2.88
CA VAL A 430 2.45 12.31 -4.00
C VAL A 430 3.30 13.50 -3.52
N ALA A 431 3.02 14.08 -2.33
CA ALA A 431 3.87 15.07 -1.68
C ALA A 431 5.18 14.47 -1.16
N SER A 432 5.87 13.71 -1.98
CA SER A 432 7.03 12.86 -1.65
C SER A 432 8.14 13.55 -0.86
N GLY A 433 8.93 12.75 -0.14
CA GLY A 433 10.10 13.25 0.59
C GLY A 433 11.04 14.11 -0.27
N PRO A 434 11.44 13.68 -1.48
CA PRO A 434 12.27 14.48 -2.37
C PRO A 434 11.66 15.82 -2.80
N LEU A 435 10.34 15.89 -3.04
CA LEU A 435 9.66 17.14 -3.34
C LEU A 435 9.72 18.11 -2.16
N ILE A 436 9.36 17.63 -0.98
CA ILE A 436 9.39 18.42 0.25
C ILE A 436 10.80 18.90 0.57
N THR A 437 11.81 18.06 0.40
CA THR A 437 13.22 18.44 0.59
C THR A 437 13.59 19.60 -0.35
N THR A 438 13.23 19.52 -1.63
CA THR A 438 13.55 20.56 -2.62
C THR A 438 12.82 21.89 -2.32
N VAL A 439 11.55 21.84 -1.87
CA VAL A 439 10.83 23.04 -1.45
C VAL A 439 11.46 23.65 -0.20
N ASN A 440 11.88 22.82 0.76
CA ASN A 440 12.54 23.24 1.98
C ASN A 440 13.94 23.79 1.72
N ASP A 441 14.65 23.32 0.71
CA ASP A 441 15.91 23.90 0.26
C ASP A 441 15.71 25.36 -0.18
N LEU A 442 14.64 25.64 -0.90
CA LEU A 442 14.30 27.01 -1.27
C LEU A 442 14.04 27.88 -0.03
N VAL A 443 13.24 27.37 0.92
CA VAL A 443 12.97 28.04 2.19
C VAL A 443 14.27 28.30 2.96
N ALA A 444 15.14 27.30 3.06
CA ALA A 444 16.41 27.37 3.74
C ALA A 444 17.37 28.41 3.12
N VAL A 445 17.48 28.40 1.78
CA VAL A 445 18.30 29.35 1.02
C VAL A 445 17.84 30.80 1.30
N VAL A 446 16.55 31.08 1.09
CA VAL A 446 15.99 32.41 1.29
C VAL A 446 16.17 32.88 2.75
N THR A 447 15.87 32.00 3.70
CA THR A 447 16.00 32.31 5.12
C THR A 447 17.45 32.57 5.51
N PHE A 448 18.37 31.67 5.11
CA PHE A 448 19.78 31.76 5.50
C PHE A 448 20.50 32.93 4.87
N TYR A 449 20.41 33.11 3.57
CA TYR A 449 21.07 34.20 2.89
C TYR A 449 20.39 35.54 3.15
N GLY A 450 19.07 35.58 3.28
CA GLY A 450 18.32 36.76 3.64
C GLY A 450 18.71 37.30 5.03
N LEU A 451 18.79 36.38 6.02
CA LEU A 451 19.26 36.74 7.36
C LEU A 451 20.75 37.13 7.37
N SER A 452 21.58 36.43 6.63
CA SER A 452 23.00 36.75 6.51
C SER A 452 23.22 38.13 5.89
N TRP A 453 22.46 38.47 4.86
CA TRP A 453 22.49 39.82 4.29
C TRP A 453 22.05 40.87 5.31
N LEU A 454 20.89 40.69 5.95
CA LEU A 454 20.31 41.66 6.88
C LEU A 454 21.19 41.86 8.12
N PHE A 455 21.57 40.74 8.80
CA PHE A 455 22.29 40.84 10.07
C PHE A 455 23.77 41.10 9.91
N LEU A 456 24.46 40.36 9.05
CA LEU A 456 25.92 40.39 8.98
C LEU A 456 26.44 41.53 8.11
N ILE A 457 25.72 41.91 7.03
CA ILE A 457 26.16 42.94 6.10
C ILE A 457 25.55 44.28 6.49
N GLU A 458 24.21 44.40 6.59
CA GLU A 458 23.55 45.67 6.82
C GLU A 458 23.62 46.16 8.29
N MET A 459 23.43 45.25 9.28
CA MET A 459 23.41 45.67 10.69
C MET A 459 24.80 45.69 11.35
N LEU A 460 25.62 44.67 11.13
CA LEU A 460 26.91 44.50 11.79
C LEU A 460 28.10 45.02 10.95
N HIS A 461 27.85 45.39 9.68
CA HIS A 461 28.87 45.87 8.74
C HIS A 461 30.14 45.02 8.71
N LEU A 462 30.01 43.71 8.80
CA LEU A 462 31.13 42.75 8.79
C LEU A 462 31.78 42.60 7.39
N ALA A 463 31.24 43.25 6.40
CA ALA A 463 31.77 43.39 5.06
C ALA A 463 32.76 44.54 5.05
N GLY A 464 33.97 44.29 5.51
CA GLY A 464 35.04 45.29 5.52
C GLY A 464 36.30 44.75 4.88
#